data_9d7304c6edacdd5e40559cc4f7a227ec
#
_entry.id   9d7304c6edacdd5e40559cc4f7a227ec
#
_cell.length_a   1.000
_cell.length_b   1.000
_cell.length_c   1.000
_cell.angle_alpha   90.00
_cell.angle_beta   90.00
_cell.angle_gamma   90.00
#
_symmetry.space_group_name_H-M   'P 1'
#
loop_
_entity.id
_entity.type
_entity.pdbx_description
1 polymer ?
#
loop_
_entity_poly.entity_id
_entity_poly.type
_entity_poly.pdbx_seq_one_letter_code
_entity_poly.pdbx_strand_id
1 'polypeptide(L)'
;MSIKVIAVDNAPELLERLSRILRNIEEIELLGVFEEAVAVVDYVREHSVDMVFTDIVMPDISGISLAAELHKLDPAPAVVLMSSIPGFSLEAWKIHAFGFIEKPYTRAQIVKMIKQYKKDKETLML
;
A
#
# COMPACT_ATOMS: atom_id res chain seq x y z
N MET A 1 -15.43 -11.49 3.56
CA MET A 1 -14.18 -11.71 2.81
C MET A 1 -13.17 -10.64 3.17
N SER A 2 -11.98 -11.03 3.61
CA SER A 2 -10.97 -10.09 4.06
C SER A 2 -10.09 -9.60 2.91
N ILE A 3 -9.71 -8.33 2.96
CA ILE A 3 -8.72 -7.75 2.08
C ILE A 3 -7.35 -7.91 2.76
N LYS A 4 -6.44 -8.60 2.12
CA LYS A 4 -5.12 -8.90 2.67
C LYS A 4 -4.15 -7.78 2.35
N VAL A 5 -3.64 -7.14 3.40
CA VAL A 5 -2.87 -5.90 3.28
C VAL A 5 -1.51 -6.03 3.95
N ILE A 6 -0.49 -5.41 3.37
CA ILE A 6 0.79 -5.17 4.06
C ILE A 6 1.09 -3.69 4.08
N ALA A 7 1.89 -3.27 5.06
CA ALA A 7 2.28 -1.88 5.25
C ALA A 7 3.81 -1.77 5.24
N VAL A 8 4.34 -0.74 4.59
CA VAL A 8 5.78 -0.52 4.43
C VAL A 8 6.10 0.93 4.74
N ASP A 9 6.96 1.17 5.73
CA ASP A 9 7.41 2.51 6.08
C ASP A 9 8.69 2.37 6.90
N ASN A 10 9.72 3.14 6.57
CA ASN A 10 10.97 3.04 7.31
C ASN A 10 10.97 3.82 8.64
N ALA A 11 9.94 4.60 8.92
CA ALA A 11 9.77 5.28 10.21
C ALA A 11 8.93 4.41 11.13
N PRO A 12 9.52 3.82 12.21
CA PRO A 12 8.79 2.85 13.05
C PRO A 12 7.51 3.41 13.67
N GLU A 13 7.52 4.67 14.08
CA GLU A 13 6.33 5.29 14.69
C GLU A 13 5.18 5.43 13.69
N LEU A 14 5.51 5.80 12.45
CA LEU A 14 4.49 5.93 11.40
C LEU A 14 3.97 4.56 10.98
N LEU A 15 4.86 3.59 10.89
CA LEU A 15 4.47 2.22 10.56
C LEU A 15 3.53 1.64 11.62
N GLU A 16 3.83 1.87 12.90
CA GLU A 16 2.96 1.42 13.98
C GLU A 16 1.59 2.11 13.93
N ARG A 17 1.58 3.42 13.68
CA ARG A 17 0.32 4.16 13.55
C ARG A 17 -0.53 3.62 12.41
N LEU A 18 0.08 3.39 11.25
CA LEU A 18 -0.60 2.83 10.09
C LEU A 18 -1.14 1.43 10.39
N SER A 19 -0.32 0.60 11.03
CA SER A 19 -0.74 -0.76 11.37
C SER A 19 -1.94 -0.76 12.33
N ARG A 20 -1.97 0.15 13.30
CA ARG A 20 -3.12 0.29 14.20
C ARG A 20 -4.38 0.67 13.46
N ILE A 21 -4.28 1.62 12.54
CA ILE A 21 -5.42 2.03 11.73
C ILE A 21 -5.95 0.84 10.92
N LEU A 22 -5.05 0.12 10.25
CA LEU A 22 -5.44 -1.01 9.40
C LEU A 22 -6.04 -2.16 10.21
N ARG A 23 -5.47 -2.47 11.38
CA ARG A 23 -5.99 -3.55 12.24
C ARG A 23 -7.39 -3.26 12.78
N ASN A 24 -7.77 -1.98 12.86
CA ASN A 24 -9.08 -1.57 13.36
C ASN A 24 -10.13 -1.45 12.26
N ILE A 25 -9.81 -1.82 11.02
CA ILE A 25 -10.77 -1.87 9.92
C ILE A 25 -11.19 -3.32 9.74
N GLU A 26 -12.47 -3.59 9.92
CA GLU A 26 -13.01 -4.95 9.98
C GLU A 26 -12.71 -5.76 8.71
N GLU A 27 -12.77 -5.13 7.55
CA GLU A 27 -12.58 -5.82 6.27
C GLU A 27 -11.11 -6.14 5.96
N ILE A 28 -10.18 -5.67 6.79
CA ILE A 28 -8.74 -5.80 6.54
C ILE A 28 -8.15 -6.94 7.37
N GLU A 29 -7.34 -7.76 6.72
CA GLU A 29 -6.42 -8.67 7.39
C GLU A 29 -5.00 -8.14 7.13
N LEU A 30 -4.36 -7.57 8.15
CA LEU A 30 -3.00 -7.08 8.04
C LEU A 30 -2.03 -8.26 8.17
N LEU A 31 -1.40 -8.64 7.05
CA LEU A 31 -0.52 -9.80 7.01
C LEU A 31 0.87 -9.52 7.58
N GLY A 32 1.35 -8.29 7.43
CA GLY A 32 2.68 -7.95 7.92
C GLY A 32 3.01 -6.49 7.75
N VAL A 33 4.07 -6.07 8.44
CA VAL A 33 4.60 -4.71 8.36
C VAL A 33 6.10 -4.81 8.07
N PHE A 34 6.62 -3.88 7.26
CA PHE A 34 7.99 -3.91 6.78
C PHE A 34 8.60 -2.53 6.91
N GLU A 35 9.82 -2.45 7.41
CA GLU A 35 10.58 -1.20 7.47
C GLU A 35 11.47 -1.00 6.24
N GLU A 36 11.63 -2.05 5.43
CA GLU A 36 12.46 -2.01 4.22
C GLU A 36 11.70 -2.62 3.05
N ALA A 37 11.94 -2.07 1.87
CA ALA A 37 11.24 -2.50 0.66
C ALA A 37 11.78 -3.81 0.08
N VAL A 38 13.05 -4.13 0.34
CA VAL A 38 13.73 -5.26 -0.33
C VAL A 38 13.04 -6.61 -0.06
N ALA A 39 12.44 -6.78 1.12
CA ALA A 39 11.77 -8.02 1.49
C ALA A 39 10.33 -8.13 0.93
N VAL A 40 9.77 -7.02 0.44
CA VAL A 40 8.35 -6.96 0.10
C VAL A 40 8.03 -7.74 -1.16
N VAL A 41 8.86 -7.64 -2.19
CA VAL A 41 8.61 -8.32 -3.48
C VAL A 41 8.57 -9.83 -3.28
N ASP A 42 9.55 -10.38 -2.56
CA ASP A 42 9.58 -11.82 -2.28
C ASP A 42 8.38 -12.25 -1.44
N TYR A 43 8.04 -11.44 -0.44
CA TYR A 43 6.86 -11.72 0.38
C TYR A 43 5.58 -11.79 -0.46
N VAL A 44 5.39 -10.82 -1.36
CA VAL A 44 4.19 -10.78 -2.21
C VAL A 44 4.16 -11.95 -3.19
N ARG A 45 5.33 -12.40 -3.67
CA ARG A 45 5.40 -13.59 -4.54
C ARG A 45 4.95 -14.86 -3.82
N GLU A 46 5.23 -14.95 -2.52
CA GLU A 46 4.98 -16.15 -1.73
C GLU A 46 3.62 -16.14 -1.03
N HIS A 47 2.98 -14.99 -0.96
CA HIS A 47 1.71 -14.81 -0.23
C HIS A 47 0.72 -14.07 -1.12
N SER A 48 -0.57 -14.38 -0.92
CA SER A 48 -1.65 -13.62 -1.56
C SER A 48 -1.81 -12.29 -0.85
N VAL A 49 -1.42 -11.20 -1.52
CA VAL A 49 -1.55 -9.84 -0.98
C VAL A 49 -2.42 -9.03 -1.92
N ASP A 50 -3.46 -8.41 -1.38
CA ASP A 50 -4.40 -7.62 -2.19
C ASP A 50 -3.96 -6.16 -2.32
N MET A 51 -3.47 -5.57 -1.23
CA MET A 51 -3.06 -4.16 -1.21
C MET A 51 -1.75 -3.97 -0.45
N VAL A 52 -0.95 -3.02 -0.93
CA VAL A 52 0.30 -2.60 -0.28
C VAL A 52 0.22 -1.11 -0.03
N PHE A 53 0.35 -0.70 1.23
CA PHE A 53 0.51 0.71 1.59
C PHE A 53 2.00 0.95 1.84
N THR A 54 2.64 1.77 1.04
CA THR A 54 4.08 2.00 1.17
C THR A 54 4.47 3.47 1.13
N ASP A 55 5.41 3.84 2.00
CA ASP A 55 6.09 5.12 1.89
C ASP A 55 6.90 5.18 0.59
N ILE A 56 7.09 6.36 0.04
CA ILE A 56 7.90 6.57 -1.16
C ILE A 56 9.38 6.66 -0.79
N VAL A 57 9.71 7.42 0.24
CA VAL A 57 11.12 7.68 0.60
C VAL A 57 11.60 6.65 1.60
N MET A 58 12.42 5.70 1.13
CA MET A 58 13.00 4.63 1.95
C MET A 58 14.48 4.46 1.62
N PRO A 59 15.30 4.00 2.58
CA PRO A 59 16.77 3.99 2.37
C PRO A 59 17.26 2.96 1.36
N ASP A 60 16.56 1.84 1.18
CA ASP A 60 17.00 0.77 0.29
C ASP A 60 16.53 1.01 -1.15
N ILE A 61 15.23 0.95 -1.41
CA ILE A 61 14.65 1.33 -2.70
C ILE A 61 13.42 2.19 -2.44
N SER A 62 13.11 3.08 -3.38
CA SER A 62 11.96 3.95 -3.22
C SER A 62 10.65 3.16 -3.35
N GLY A 63 9.59 3.69 -2.73
CA GLY A 63 8.25 3.11 -2.88
C GLY A 63 7.76 3.12 -4.32
N ILE A 64 8.23 4.07 -5.13
CA ILE A 64 7.89 4.13 -6.57
C ILE A 64 8.54 2.94 -7.29
N SER A 65 9.81 2.67 -7.04
CA SER A 65 10.50 1.51 -7.61
C SER A 65 9.87 0.21 -7.13
N LEU A 66 9.51 0.14 -5.85
CA LEU A 66 8.82 -1.02 -5.31
C LEU A 66 7.48 -1.25 -6.02
N ALA A 67 6.70 -0.20 -6.21
CA ALA A 67 5.41 -0.30 -6.90
C ALA A 67 5.58 -0.80 -8.34
N ALA A 68 6.62 -0.32 -9.03
CA ALA A 68 6.91 -0.77 -10.39
C ALA A 68 7.24 -2.26 -10.43
N GLU A 69 8.03 -2.75 -9.47
CA GLU A 69 8.35 -4.18 -9.37
C GLU A 69 7.13 -5.02 -9.04
N LEU A 70 6.30 -4.57 -8.10
CA LEU A 70 5.07 -5.28 -7.73
C LEU A 70 4.08 -5.34 -8.88
N HIS A 71 4.07 -4.31 -9.73
CA HIS A 71 3.16 -4.24 -10.87
C HIS A 71 3.46 -5.31 -11.92
N LYS A 72 4.67 -5.86 -11.94
CA LYS A 72 5.07 -6.94 -12.85
C LYS A 72 4.56 -8.31 -12.41
N LEU A 73 4.08 -8.44 -11.19
CA LEU A 73 3.56 -9.71 -10.68
C LEU A 73 2.17 -9.99 -11.23
N ASP A 74 1.79 -11.25 -11.29
CA ASP A 74 0.47 -11.68 -11.77
C ASP A 74 -0.10 -12.73 -10.81
N PRO A 75 -1.12 -12.40 -10.03
CA PRO A 75 -1.77 -11.08 -9.97
C PRO A 75 -0.92 -10.04 -9.23
N ALA A 76 -1.04 -8.78 -9.64
CA ALA A 76 -0.34 -7.69 -8.99
C ALA A 76 -1.22 -7.12 -7.86
N PRO A 77 -0.63 -6.78 -6.70
CA PRO A 77 -1.40 -6.10 -5.66
C PRO A 77 -1.67 -4.65 -6.04
N ALA A 78 -2.72 -4.07 -5.47
CA ALA A 78 -2.97 -2.64 -5.58
C ALA A 78 -1.98 -1.92 -4.65
N VAL A 79 -1.28 -0.91 -5.15
CA VAL A 79 -0.28 -0.19 -4.36
C VAL A 79 -0.76 1.23 -4.08
N VAL A 80 -0.80 1.58 -2.79
CA VAL A 80 -1.07 2.94 -2.32
C VAL A 80 0.24 3.54 -1.86
N LEU A 81 0.65 4.62 -2.52
CA LEU A 81 1.89 5.33 -2.19
C LEU A 81 1.59 6.44 -1.18
N MET A 82 2.50 6.65 -0.23
CA MET A 82 2.36 7.66 0.81
C MET A 82 3.64 8.49 0.90
N SER A 83 3.50 9.81 1.05
CA SER A 83 4.68 10.68 1.19
C SER A 83 4.36 11.95 1.96
N SER A 84 5.32 12.41 2.77
CA SER A 84 5.28 13.74 3.39
C SER A 84 5.90 14.81 2.49
N ILE A 85 6.54 14.39 1.40
CA ILE A 85 7.17 15.29 0.44
C ILE A 85 6.16 15.54 -0.69
N PRO A 86 5.82 16.83 -0.97
CA PRO A 86 4.87 17.12 -2.07
C PRO A 86 5.50 16.82 -3.43
N GLY A 87 4.66 16.64 -4.43
CA GLY A 87 5.10 16.53 -5.82
C GLY A 87 5.20 15.13 -6.38
N PHE A 88 4.94 14.09 -5.58
CA PHE A 88 5.02 12.70 -6.07
C PHE A 88 3.74 12.16 -6.70
N SER A 89 2.65 12.92 -6.67
CA SER A 89 1.37 12.42 -7.21
C SER A 89 1.44 12.12 -8.71
N LEU A 90 2.21 12.90 -9.46
CA LEU A 90 2.39 12.67 -10.91
C LEU A 90 3.15 11.38 -11.17
N GLU A 91 4.22 11.11 -10.41
CA GLU A 91 5.00 9.88 -10.52
C GLU A 91 4.14 8.66 -10.16
N ALA A 92 3.31 8.78 -9.12
CA ALA A 92 2.38 7.73 -8.73
C ALA A 92 1.41 7.42 -9.87
N TRP A 93 0.88 8.45 -10.51
CA TRP A 93 -0.02 8.30 -11.65
C TRP A 93 0.67 7.60 -12.83
N LYS A 94 1.92 7.99 -13.14
CA LYS A 94 2.69 7.42 -14.26
C LYS A 94 2.93 5.93 -14.12
N ILE A 95 3.11 5.42 -12.90
CA ILE A 95 3.35 3.98 -12.66
C ILE A 95 2.05 3.22 -12.37
N HIS A 96 0.91 3.85 -12.56
CA HIS A 96 -0.40 3.24 -12.34
C HIS A 96 -0.61 2.76 -10.91
N ALA A 97 -0.09 3.51 -9.92
CA ALA A 97 -0.39 3.22 -8.53
C ALA A 97 -1.89 3.30 -8.30
N PHE A 98 -2.41 2.44 -7.43
CA PHE A 98 -3.83 2.45 -7.11
C PHE A 98 -4.26 3.77 -6.46
N GLY A 99 -3.40 4.32 -5.60
CA GLY A 99 -3.69 5.57 -4.93
C GLY A 99 -2.45 6.27 -4.41
N PHE A 100 -2.64 7.50 -3.97
CA PHE A 100 -1.58 8.31 -3.38
C PHE A 100 -2.17 9.08 -2.20
N ILE A 101 -1.50 9.04 -1.05
CA ILE A 101 -1.92 9.75 0.15
C ILE A 101 -0.77 10.61 0.66
N GLU A 102 -1.04 11.89 0.90
CA GLU A 102 -0.07 12.78 1.54
C GLU A 102 -0.07 12.57 3.05
N LYS A 103 1.13 12.57 3.64
CA LYS A 103 1.27 12.54 5.09
C LYS A 103 1.22 13.97 5.64
N PRO A 104 0.66 14.22 6.81
CA PRO A 104 0.00 13.25 7.68
C PRO A 104 -1.37 12.86 7.13
N TYR A 105 -1.68 11.57 7.22
CA TYR A 105 -2.96 11.05 6.74
C TYR A 105 -3.93 10.85 7.92
N THR A 106 -5.21 10.75 7.59
CA THR A 106 -6.25 10.45 8.56
C THR A 106 -6.75 9.02 8.35
N ARG A 107 -7.41 8.48 9.36
CA ARG A 107 -8.09 7.19 9.24
C ARG A 107 -9.11 7.22 8.10
N ALA A 108 -9.83 8.33 7.95
CA ALA A 108 -10.83 8.48 6.88
C ALA A 108 -10.23 8.32 5.49
N GLN A 109 -9.01 8.84 5.26
CA GLN A 109 -8.33 8.68 3.98
C GLN A 109 -7.96 7.22 3.71
N ILE A 110 -7.51 6.50 4.71
CA ILE A 110 -7.19 5.07 4.60
C ILE A 110 -8.46 4.29 4.29
N VAL A 111 -9.54 4.54 5.03
CA VAL A 111 -10.83 3.87 4.82
C VAL A 111 -11.36 4.14 3.41
N LYS A 112 -11.19 5.36 2.91
CA LYS A 112 -11.62 5.72 1.55
C LYS A 112 -10.90 4.88 0.50
N MET A 113 -9.60 4.66 0.65
CA MET A 113 -8.81 3.81 -0.25
C MET A 113 -9.32 2.37 -0.23
N ILE A 114 -9.61 1.85 0.96
CA ILE A 114 -10.13 0.49 1.11
C ILE A 114 -11.50 0.36 0.41
N LYS A 115 -12.38 1.33 0.61
CA LYS A 115 -13.70 1.32 -0.03
C LYS A 115 -13.59 1.39 -1.55
N GLN A 116 -12.66 2.17 -2.07
CA GLN A 116 -12.43 2.27 -3.51
C GLN A 116 -11.94 0.94 -4.06
N TYR A 117 -11.03 0.27 -3.37
CA TYR A 117 -10.55 -1.04 -3.75
C TYR A 117 -11.69 -2.06 -3.84
N LYS A 118 -12.54 -2.10 -2.83
CA LYS A 118 -13.70 -3.01 -2.80
C LYS A 118 -14.63 -2.73 -3.98
N LYS A 119 -14.91 -1.47 -4.25
CA LYS A 119 -15.79 -1.06 -5.34
C LYS A 119 -15.22 -1.48 -6.69
N ASP A 120 -13.92 -1.29 -6.91
CA ASP A 120 -13.26 -1.66 -8.16
C ASP A 120 -13.31 -3.18 -8.36
N LYS A 121 -13.13 -3.96 -7.30
CA LYS A 121 -13.22 -5.43 -7.38
C LYS A 121 -14.63 -5.89 -7.69
N GLU A 122 -15.63 -5.28 -7.08
CA GLU A 122 -17.04 -5.61 -7.38
C GLU A 122 -17.39 -5.31 -8.83
N THR A 123 -16.92 -4.19 -9.37
CA THR A 123 -17.13 -3.81 -10.75
C THR A 123 -16.51 -4.83 -11.71
N LEU A 124 -15.30 -5.31 -11.41
CA LEU A 124 -14.62 -6.30 -12.24
C LEU A 124 -15.30 -7.66 -12.23
N MET A 125 -16.08 -7.96 -11.20
CA MET A 125 -16.81 -9.21 -11.09
C MET A 125 -18.14 -9.22 -11.86
N LEU A 126 -18.58 -8.07 -12.31
CA LEU A 126 -19.79 -7.92 -13.10
C LEU A 126 -19.50 -8.19 -14.58
#